data_60e04460cf43a52a062db7be9788f82d
#
_entry.id   60e04460cf43a52a062db7be9788f82d
#
_cell.length_a   1.000
_cell.length_b   1.000
_cell.length_c   1.000
_cell.angle_alpha   90.00
_cell.angle_beta   90.00
_cell.angle_gamma   90.00
#
_symmetry.space_group_name_H-M   'P 1'
#
loop_
_entity.id
_entity.type
_entity.pdbx_description
1 polymer ?
#
loop_
_entity_poly.entity_id
_entity_poly.type
_entity_poly.pdbx_seq_one_letter_code
_entity_poly.pdbx_strand_id
1 'polypeptide(L)'
;MNFEQVKYQHIERWGTEKVKYLLNCRGLIVMPKIDGTNAVIHFDTKTQDIKIGSRNRYITVEDDNEGFAKYITDNIAKYKELFLALNACTDYAYTDIILYGEYTKKTHYTVEREYFHEFYCFDIRCINTEDKVEKYINPNDYSCLFDEYGVKRVPSAYIKVEEMDTCLERFKDFSRFLLPAHFEHGEGLVLKDYNNNKNPFGNTVWAKLLYDRPVKKCLPVDVYEEVDQNWFNEAYLDKETDKYLENHKEKFVLDKYANIIAYEFMQEELVNIMRKFKPVLDYNKFNAMLIVKAKNYWIAKHQK
;
A
#
# COMPACT_ATOMS: atom_id res chain seq x y z
N MET A 1 -17.07 8.80 16.74
CA MET A 1 -15.99 9.33 15.85
C MET A 1 -16.23 8.85 14.43
N ASN A 2 -16.00 9.69 13.38
CA ASN A 2 -16.09 9.24 11.98
C ASN A 2 -14.77 8.57 11.53
N PHE A 3 -14.77 7.85 10.37
CA PHE A 3 -13.60 7.08 9.95
C PHE A 3 -12.38 7.94 9.61
N GLU A 4 -12.56 9.13 9.05
CA GLU A 4 -11.44 10.03 8.71
C GLU A 4 -10.62 10.44 9.94
N GLN A 5 -11.25 10.50 11.12
CA GLN A 5 -10.58 10.80 12.39
C GLN A 5 -9.79 9.59 12.94
N VAL A 6 -10.15 8.39 12.53
CA VAL A 6 -9.53 7.11 12.95
C VAL A 6 -8.52 6.59 11.95
N LYS A 7 -8.49 7.15 10.75
CA LYS A 7 -7.62 6.72 9.67
C LYS A 7 -6.15 6.79 10.08
N TYR A 8 -5.41 5.72 9.76
CA TYR A 8 -3.97 5.72 10.02
C TYR A 8 -3.27 6.75 9.14
N GLN A 9 -2.32 7.44 9.74
CA GLN A 9 -1.54 8.48 9.08
C GLN A 9 -0.71 7.95 7.91
N HIS A 10 -0.40 8.82 6.96
CA HIS A 10 0.53 8.50 5.89
C HIS A 10 1.97 8.43 6.43
N ILE A 11 2.71 7.38 6.04
CA ILE A 11 4.13 7.24 6.36
C ILE A 11 4.94 7.60 5.10
N GLU A 12 5.80 8.59 5.24
CA GLU A 12 6.62 9.13 4.15
C GLU A 12 7.82 8.23 3.85
N ARG A 13 8.46 8.40 2.71
CA ARG A 13 9.75 7.76 2.42
C ARG A 13 10.88 8.47 3.17
N TRP A 14 11.81 7.71 3.72
CA TRP A 14 13.05 8.23 4.24
C TRP A 14 13.82 9.01 3.16
N GLY A 15 14.49 10.09 3.54
CA GLY A 15 15.21 10.95 2.62
C GLY A 15 14.37 12.07 1.98
N THR A 16 13.05 12.12 2.22
CA THR A 16 12.22 13.26 1.78
C THR A 16 12.26 14.41 2.78
N GLU A 17 12.03 15.64 2.30
CA GLU A 17 12.00 16.85 3.14
C GLU A 17 11.04 16.73 4.33
N LYS A 18 9.92 16.02 4.14
CA LYS A 18 8.88 15.88 5.15
C LYS A 18 9.33 15.13 6.40
N VAL A 19 10.33 14.27 6.29
CA VAL A 19 10.84 13.45 7.39
C VAL A 19 12.21 13.91 7.91
N LYS A 20 12.74 15.02 7.42
CA LYS A 20 14.01 15.57 7.92
C LYS A 20 14.02 15.82 9.43
N TYR A 21 12.87 16.03 10.04
CA TYR A 21 12.77 16.21 11.49
C TYR A 21 13.23 15.00 12.29
N LEU A 22 13.15 13.78 11.72
CA LEU A 22 13.68 12.58 12.35
C LEU A 22 15.21 12.62 12.55
N LEU A 23 15.91 13.39 11.74
CA LEU A 23 17.36 13.60 11.89
C LEU A 23 17.72 14.41 13.15
N ASN A 24 16.77 15.11 13.75
CA ASN A 24 16.97 15.86 14.97
C ASN A 24 16.68 15.03 16.24
N CYS A 25 16.20 13.79 16.08
CA CYS A 25 15.95 12.89 17.19
C CYS A 25 17.27 12.27 17.66
N ARG A 26 17.35 11.86 18.94
CA ARG A 26 18.48 11.09 19.46
C ARG A 26 18.49 9.66 18.95
N GLY A 27 17.31 9.12 18.71
CA GLY A 27 17.11 7.78 18.19
C GLY A 27 15.67 7.52 17.82
N LEU A 28 15.46 6.44 17.11
CA LEU A 28 14.20 6.07 16.52
C LEU A 28 13.84 4.63 16.89
N ILE A 29 12.57 4.36 16.98
CA ILE A 29 12.02 3.00 17.03
C ILE A 29 11.97 2.48 15.60
N VAL A 30 12.55 1.29 15.40
CA VAL A 30 12.56 0.56 14.13
C VAL A 30 11.61 -0.62 14.24
N MET A 31 10.74 -0.78 13.27
CA MET A 31 9.85 -1.93 13.14
C MET A 31 9.97 -2.55 11.76
N PRO A 32 9.85 -3.89 11.60
CA PRO A 32 9.68 -4.49 10.29
C PRO A 32 8.44 -3.90 9.60
N LYS A 33 8.59 -3.57 8.31
CA LYS A 33 7.43 -3.27 7.49
C LYS A 33 6.88 -4.58 6.96
N ILE A 34 5.86 -5.10 7.61
CA ILE A 34 5.19 -6.32 7.15
C ILE A 34 4.25 -6.01 5.98
N ASP A 35 4.11 -6.98 5.10
CA ASP A 35 3.25 -6.91 3.93
C ASP A 35 1.93 -7.63 4.20
N GLY A 36 0.83 -6.98 3.93
CA GLY A 36 -0.51 -7.49 4.15
C GLY A 36 -1.59 -6.49 3.79
N THR A 37 -2.69 -6.55 4.52
CA THR A 37 -3.80 -5.62 4.38
C THR A 37 -3.91 -4.74 5.63
N ASN A 38 -3.83 -3.42 5.45
CA ASN A 38 -3.97 -2.47 6.56
C ASN A 38 -5.30 -2.66 7.29
N ALA A 39 -5.23 -2.77 8.59
CA ALA A 39 -6.32 -3.17 9.47
C ALA A 39 -6.41 -2.25 10.69
N VAL A 40 -7.63 -1.90 11.07
CA VAL A 40 -7.94 -0.98 12.16
C VAL A 40 -8.96 -1.61 13.09
N ILE A 41 -8.71 -1.54 14.41
CA ILE A 41 -9.68 -1.93 15.44
C ILE A 41 -9.85 -0.73 16.35
N HIS A 42 -11.05 -0.15 16.38
CA HIS A 42 -11.39 1.04 17.13
C HIS A 42 -12.31 0.70 18.27
N PHE A 43 -11.93 1.05 19.49
CA PHE A 43 -12.69 0.85 20.71
C PHE A 43 -13.12 2.21 21.28
N ASP A 44 -14.42 2.38 21.48
CA ASP A 44 -15.00 3.48 22.22
C ASP A 44 -15.04 3.10 23.69
N THR A 45 -14.32 3.82 24.55
CA THR A 45 -14.17 3.46 25.97
C THR A 45 -15.45 3.69 26.78
N LYS A 46 -16.37 4.57 26.33
CA LYS A 46 -17.62 4.90 27.03
C LYS A 46 -18.69 3.84 26.72
N THR A 47 -18.87 3.50 25.45
CA THR A 47 -19.88 2.50 25.03
C THR A 47 -19.34 1.07 25.07
N GLN A 48 -18.02 0.92 25.10
CA GLN A 48 -17.31 -0.36 24.95
C GLN A 48 -17.60 -1.06 23.61
N ASP A 49 -17.97 -0.30 22.59
CA ASP A 49 -18.17 -0.79 21.24
C ASP A 49 -16.84 -0.92 20.50
N ILE A 50 -16.74 -1.98 19.71
CA ILE A 50 -15.62 -2.19 18.78
C ILE A 50 -16.11 -1.97 17.35
N LYS A 51 -15.42 -1.11 16.61
CA LYS A 51 -15.59 -0.90 15.18
C LYS A 51 -14.36 -1.39 14.44
N ILE A 52 -14.58 -2.06 13.33
CA ILE A 52 -13.51 -2.67 12.53
C ILE A 52 -13.35 -1.86 11.25
N GLY A 53 -12.13 -1.62 10.83
CA GLY A 53 -11.85 -0.83 9.64
C GLY A 53 -10.72 -1.41 8.77
N SER A 54 -10.74 -1.03 7.52
CA SER A 54 -9.63 -1.17 6.58
C SER A 54 -8.87 0.14 6.47
N ARG A 55 -8.05 0.31 5.46
CA ARG A 55 -7.27 1.55 5.26
C ARG A 55 -8.12 2.82 5.11
N ASN A 56 -9.33 2.71 4.53
CA ASN A 56 -10.09 3.88 4.09
C ASN A 56 -11.51 3.96 4.62
N ARG A 57 -12.03 2.90 5.29
CA ARG A 57 -13.41 2.83 5.76
C ARG A 57 -13.59 1.83 6.89
N TYR A 58 -14.68 2.00 7.65
CA TYR A 58 -15.18 0.90 8.47
C TYR A 58 -15.71 -0.22 7.58
N ILE A 59 -15.62 -1.44 8.10
CA ILE A 59 -16.08 -2.67 7.44
C ILE A 59 -16.94 -3.48 8.40
N THR A 60 -17.77 -4.35 7.86
CA THR A 60 -18.60 -5.31 8.61
C THR A 60 -18.37 -6.72 8.05
N VAL A 61 -18.97 -7.74 8.67
CA VAL A 61 -18.87 -9.11 8.15
C VAL A 61 -19.53 -9.24 6.77
N GLU A 62 -20.59 -8.44 6.52
CA GLU A 62 -21.31 -8.42 5.24
C GLU A 62 -20.57 -7.63 4.16
N ASP A 63 -19.79 -6.63 4.55
CA ASP A 63 -18.97 -5.80 3.68
C ASP A 63 -17.51 -5.87 4.14
N ASP A 64 -16.94 -7.08 4.11
CA ASP A 64 -15.63 -7.40 4.66
C ASP A 64 -14.47 -7.00 3.70
N ASN A 65 -13.29 -6.90 4.25
CA ASN A 65 -12.04 -6.72 3.54
C ASN A 65 -11.11 -7.89 3.82
N GLU A 66 -10.99 -8.81 2.87
CA GLU A 66 -10.15 -10.00 2.96
C GLU A 66 -10.49 -10.92 4.17
N GLY A 67 -11.69 -10.82 4.74
CA GLY A 67 -12.13 -11.60 5.89
C GLY A 67 -11.66 -11.06 7.24
N PHE A 68 -11.14 -9.83 7.31
CA PHE A 68 -10.65 -9.23 8.54
C PHE A 68 -11.78 -8.94 9.54
N ALA A 69 -12.94 -8.43 9.06
CA ALA A 69 -14.07 -8.18 9.95
C ALA A 69 -14.57 -9.47 10.59
N LYS A 70 -14.66 -10.55 9.81
CA LYS A 70 -15.01 -11.87 10.35
C LYS A 70 -13.98 -12.35 11.37
N TYR A 71 -12.68 -12.25 11.07
CA TYR A 71 -11.61 -12.65 11.97
C TYR A 71 -11.71 -11.93 13.33
N ILE A 72 -11.93 -10.61 13.35
CA ILE A 72 -12.09 -9.86 14.60
C ILE A 72 -13.39 -10.24 15.31
N THR A 73 -14.50 -10.40 14.59
CA THR A 73 -15.79 -10.78 15.18
C THR A 73 -15.71 -12.15 15.86
N ASP A 74 -15.07 -13.12 15.22
CA ASP A 74 -14.86 -14.46 15.80
C ASP A 74 -13.95 -14.44 17.05
N ASN A 75 -13.14 -13.38 17.22
CA ASN A 75 -12.19 -13.20 18.32
C ASN A 75 -12.53 -11.99 19.20
N ILE A 76 -13.74 -11.46 19.15
CA ILE A 76 -14.11 -10.16 19.73
C ILE A 76 -13.84 -10.07 21.24
N ALA A 77 -14.03 -11.16 21.96
CA ALA A 77 -13.84 -11.21 23.41
C ALA A 77 -12.40 -10.86 23.81
N LYS A 78 -11.40 -11.49 23.19
CA LYS A 78 -9.99 -11.22 23.50
C LYS A 78 -9.57 -9.77 23.20
N TYR A 79 -10.11 -9.19 22.11
CA TYR A 79 -9.83 -7.78 21.80
C TYR A 79 -10.49 -6.83 22.77
N LYS A 80 -11.72 -7.14 23.22
CA LYS A 80 -12.41 -6.34 24.22
C LYS A 80 -11.65 -6.35 25.56
N GLU A 81 -11.20 -7.51 26.00
CA GLU A 81 -10.41 -7.65 27.22
C GLU A 81 -9.08 -6.89 27.13
N LEU A 82 -8.36 -7.00 26.00
CA LEU A 82 -7.14 -6.22 25.77
C LEU A 82 -7.42 -4.72 25.84
N PHE A 83 -8.49 -4.22 25.22
CA PHE A 83 -8.82 -2.79 25.26
C PHE A 83 -9.15 -2.30 26.65
N LEU A 84 -9.89 -3.08 27.43
CA LEU A 84 -10.21 -2.76 28.82
C LEU A 84 -8.94 -2.70 29.69
N ALA A 85 -8.01 -3.66 29.49
CA ALA A 85 -6.74 -3.68 30.19
C ALA A 85 -5.84 -2.49 29.76
N LEU A 86 -5.74 -2.19 28.46
CA LEU A 86 -5.02 -1.02 27.97
C LEU A 86 -5.58 0.28 28.56
N ASN A 87 -6.91 0.43 28.60
CA ASN A 87 -7.55 1.61 29.17
C ASN A 87 -7.26 1.75 30.68
N ALA A 88 -7.21 0.64 31.40
CA ALA A 88 -6.87 0.62 32.82
C ALA A 88 -5.39 0.94 33.12
N CYS A 89 -4.48 0.62 32.15
CA CYS A 89 -3.06 0.86 32.29
C CYS A 89 -2.62 2.25 31.80
N THR A 90 -3.50 3.04 31.20
CA THR A 90 -3.17 4.39 30.74
C THR A 90 -3.37 5.39 31.88
N ASP A 91 -2.42 6.31 32.04
CA ASP A 91 -2.47 7.37 33.07
C ASP A 91 -3.49 8.49 32.73
N TYR A 92 -4.22 8.37 31.65
CA TYR A 92 -5.13 9.37 31.13
C TYR A 92 -6.45 8.76 30.66
N ALA A 93 -7.56 9.44 30.93
CA ALA A 93 -8.89 8.99 30.48
C ALA A 93 -9.10 9.26 28.98
N TYR A 94 -8.80 8.28 28.15
CA TYR A 94 -9.06 8.36 26.72
C TYR A 94 -10.51 8.00 26.39
N THR A 95 -11.09 8.69 25.40
CA THR A 95 -12.44 8.37 24.87
C THR A 95 -12.40 7.26 23.84
N ASP A 96 -11.27 7.12 23.16
CA ASP A 96 -11.09 6.16 22.07
C ASP A 96 -9.69 5.56 22.11
N ILE A 97 -9.60 4.25 21.94
CA ILE A 97 -8.34 3.51 21.76
C ILE A 97 -8.40 2.77 20.43
N ILE A 98 -7.37 2.93 19.62
CA ILE A 98 -7.34 2.39 18.26
C ILE A 98 -6.08 1.55 18.09
N LEU A 99 -6.24 0.29 17.68
CA LEU A 99 -5.13 -0.55 17.25
C LEU A 99 -5.00 -0.45 15.73
N TYR A 100 -3.81 -0.17 15.27
CA TYR A 100 -3.44 -0.25 13.85
C TYR A 100 -2.51 -1.43 13.63
N GLY A 101 -2.76 -2.17 12.58
CA GLY A 101 -1.98 -3.34 12.27
C GLY A 101 -2.06 -3.74 10.81
N GLU A 102 -1.47 -4.88 10.54
CA GLU A 102 -1.51 -5.53 9.24
C GLU A 102 -2.16 -6.91 9.39
N TYR A 103 -3.11 -7.22 8.51
CA TYR A 103 -3.73 -8.53 8.43
C TYR A 103 -3.08 -9.35 7.32
N THR A 104 -2.50 -10.49 7.66
CA THR A 104 -1.61 -11.28 6.80
C THR A 104 -2.35 -12.28 5.92
N LYS A 105 -3.44 -11.89 5.24
CA LYS A 105 -4.15 -12.78 4.31
C LYS A 105 -3.76 -12.56 2.86
N LYS A 106 -3.57 -11.31 2.44
CA LYS A 106 -3.16 -10.97 1.09
C LYS A 106 -1.80 -10.29 1.14
N THR A 107 -0.78 -11.00 0.76
CA THR A 107 0.61 -10.57 0.84
C THR A 107 1.30 -10.69 -0.51
N HIS A 108 2.25 -9.79 -0.80
CA HIS A 108 3.12 -9.89 -1.97
C HIS A 108 4.33 -10.78 -1.69
N TYR A 109 4.73 -10.86 -0.41
CA TYR A 109 5.75 -11.77 0.09
C TYR A 109 5.08 -13.05 0.58
N THR A 110 5.75 -14.19 0.42
CA THR A 110 5.26 -15.45 0.99
C THR A 110 5.50 -15.44 2.49
N VAL A 111 4.46 -15.23 3.25
CA VAL A 111 4.46 -15.35 4.72
C VAL A 111 4.46 -16.83 5.10
N GLU A 112 5.15 -17.22 6.16
CA GLU A 112 5.07 -18.59 6.67
C GLU A 112 3.65 -18.95 7.08
N ARG A 113 3.27 -20.23 6.88
CA ARG A 113 1.88 -20.68 7.06
C ARG A 113 1.30 -20.40 8.44
N GLU A 114 2.12 -20.47 9.48
CA GLU A 114 1.70 -20.20 10.87
C GLU A 114 1.40 -18.75 11.17
N TYR A 115 1.87 -17.82 10.33
CA TYR A 115 1.63 -16.38 10.46
C TYR A 115 0.55 -15.86 9.51
N PHE A 116 -0.03 -16.75 8.73
CA PHE A 116 -1.06 -16.40 7.76
C PHE A 116 -2.44 -16.31 8.43
N HIS A 117 -3.28 -15.38 7.98
CA HIS A 117 -4.60 -15.08 8.55
C HIS A 117 -4.55 -14.55 9.99
N GLU A 118 -3.54 -13.75 10.31
CA GLU A 118 -3.37 -13.17 11.63
C GLU A 118 -3.28 -11.64 11.57
N PHE A 119 -3.72 -10.98 12.63
CA PHE A 119 -3.56 -9.54 12.80
C PHE A 119 -2.32 -9.25 13.64
N TYR A 120 -1.44 -8.39 13.13
CA TYR A 120 -0.23 -7.91 13.82
C TYR A 120 -0.33 -6.42 14.11
N CYS A 121 -0.51 -6.05 15.36
CA CYS A 121 -0.56 -4.66 15.79
C CYS A 121 0.83 -4.01 15.68
N PHE A 122 0.89 -2.84 15.04
CA PHE A 122 2.12 -2.05 14.93
C PHE A 122 2.03 -0.67 15.57
N ASP A 123 0.82 -0.18 15.94
CA ASP A 123 0.59 1.05 16.69
C ASP A 123 -0.68 1.00 17.51
N ILE A 124 -0.65 1.71 18.64
CA ILE A 124 -1.81 2.06 19.43
C ILE A 124 -1.97 3.58 19.35
N ARG A 125 -3.17 4.08 19.08
CA ARG A 125 -3.48 5.50 19.16
C ARG A 125 -4.58 5.71 20.18
N CYS A 126 -4.30 6.53 21.18
CA CYS A 126 -5.24 6.90 22.21
C CYS A 126 -5.69 8.34 21.99
N ILE A 127 -6.99 8.60 22.05
CA ILE A 127 -7.58 9.91 21.78
C ILE A 127 -8.54 10.26 22.91
N ASN A 128 -8.46 11.49 23.39
CA ASN A 128 -9.53 12.12 24.14
C ASN A 128 -10.10 13.25 23.28
N THR A 129 -11.33 13.05 22.81
CA THR A 129 -12.01 14.02 21.92
C THR A 129 -12.47 15.28 22.64
N GLU A 130 -12.68 15.22 23.97
CA GLU A 130 -13.12 16.35 24.79
C GLU A 130 -11.97 17.32 25.02
N ASP A 131 -10.80 16.79 25.41
CA ASP A 131 -9.60 17.59 25.71
C ASP A 131 -8.71 17.81 24.47
N LYS A 132 -9.05 17.17 23.33
CA LYS A 132 -8.26 17.20 22.09
C LYS A 132 -6.83 16.64 22.30
N VAL A 133 -6.68 15.70 23.22
CA VAL A 133 -5.41 15.00 23.48
C VAL A 133 -5.32 13.76 22.57
N GLU A 134 -4.17 13.58 21.96
CA GLU A 134 -3.87 12.44 21.10
C GLU A 134 -2.46 11.94 21.39
N LYS A 135 -2.30 10.64 21.56
CA LYS A 135 -1.01 10.00 21.79
C LYS A 135 -0.90 8.70 20.99
N TYR A 136 0.23 8.52 20.31
CA TYR A 136 0.61 7.20 19.79
C TYR A 136 1.51 6.47 20.80
N ILE A 137 1.33 5.16 20.90
CA ILE A 137 2.02 4.29 21.84
C ILE A 137 2.57 3.08 21.06
N ASN A 138 3.81 2.71 21.35
CA ASN A 138 4.40 1.49 20.83
C ASN A 138 3.73 0.27 21.50
N PRO A 139 3.12 -0.67 20.75
CA PRO A 139 2.53 -1.88 21.33
C PRO A 139 3.49 -2.70 22.18
N ASN A 140 4.80 -2.60 21.95
CA ASN A 140 5.80 -3.30 22.74
C ASN A 140 5.97 -2.74 24.17
N ASP A 141 5.50 -1.51 24.43
CA ASP A 141 5.46 -0.95 25.78
C ASP A 141 4.41 -1.66 26.67
N TYR A 142 3.43 -2.31 26.05
CA TYR A 142 2.39 -3.11 26.67
C TYR A 142 2.48 -4.60 26.31
N SER A 143 3.68 -5.09 26.07
CA SER A 143 3.92 -6.46 25.59
C SER A 143 3.26 -7.53 26.47
N CYS A 144 3.28 -7.35 27.79
CA CYS A 144 2.64 -8.28 28.72
C CYS A 144 1.13 -8.43 28.46
N LEU A 145 0.41 -7.33 28.18
CA LEU A 145 -1.01 -7.40 27.87
C LEU A 145 -1.28 -8.09 26.53
N PHE A 146 -0.48 -7.76 25.50
CA PHE A 146 -0.63 -8.41 24.20
C PHE A 146 -0.38 -9.91 24.28
N ASP A 147 0.61 -10.33 25.05
CA ASP A 147 0.93 -11.75 25.28
C ASP A 147 -0.15 -12.45 26.10
N GLU A 148 -0.67 -11.81 27.16
CA GLU A 148 -1.74 -12.34 28.01
C GLU A 148 -3.03 -12.61 27.24
N TYR A 149 -3.45 -11.67 26.40
CA TYR A 149 -4.67 -11.81 25.58
C TYR A 149 -4.43 -12.46 24.21
N GLY A 150 -3.22 -12.93 23.92
CA GLY A 150 -2.88 -13.63 22.69
C GLY A 150 -3.08 -12.77 21.43
N VAL A 151 -2.88 -11.45 21.52
CA VAL A 151 -2.91 -10.53 20.38
C VAL A 151 -1.49 -10.31 19.90
N LYS A 152 -1.25 -10.55 18.61
CA LYS A 152 0.08 -10.45 18.02
C LYS A 152 0.47 -8.99 17.77
N ARG A 153 1.75 -8.69 17.91
CA ARG A 153 2.33 -7.37 17.63
C ARG A 153 3.58 -7.47 16.77
N VAL A 154 3.87 -6.40 16.06
CA VAL A 154 5.12 -6.26 15.32
C VAL A 154 6.24 -5.94 16.31
N PRO A 155 7.37 -6.66 16.29
CA PRO A 155 8.49 -6.37 17.18
C PRO A 155 9.09 -5.01 16.87
N SER A 156 9.73 -4.41 17.87
CA SER A 156 10.44 -3.14 17.71
C SER A 156 11.87 -3.23 18.24
N ALA A 157 12.74 -2.44 17.65
CA ALA A 157 14.11 -2.23 18.08
C ALA A 157 14.41 -0.73 18.13
N TYR A 158 15.53 -0.36 18.73
CA TYR A 158 16.00 1.02 18.81
C TYR A 158 17.25 1.22 17.96
N ILE A 159 17.32 2.34 17.26
CA ILE A 159 18.51 2.80 16.54
C ILE A 159 18.82 4.26 16.88
N LYS A 160 20.09 4.59 17.05
CA LYS A 160 20.53 5.99 17.13
C LYS A 160 20.50 6.60 15.72
N VAL A 161 20.12 7.87 15.63
CA VAL A 161 20.04 8.54 14.31
C VAL A 161 21.39 8.59 13.61
N GLU A 162 22.49 8.67 14.33
CA GLU A 162 23.88 8.64 13.82
C GLU A 162 24.21 7.31 13.08
N GLU A 163 23.45 6.24 13.36
CA GLU A 163 23.66 4.90 12.77
C GLU A 163 22.70 4.62 11.59
N MET A 164 21.95 5.62 11.13
CA MET A 164 20.91 5.43 10.10
C MET A 164 21.45 4.96 8.75
N ASP A 165 22.66 5.34 8.38
CA ASP A 165 23.27 4.93 7.11
C ASP A 165 23.47 3.40 7.01
N THR A 166 23.61 2.74 8.16
CA THR A 166 23.74 1.28 8.25
C THR A 166 22.42 0.58 8.61
N CYS A 167 21.33 1.32 8.76
CA CYS A 167 20.08 0.82 9.31
C CYS A 167 19.53 -0.38 8.52
N LEU A 168 19.46 -0.29 7.19
CA LEU A 168 18.94 -1.36 6.35
C LEU A 168 19.76 -2.64 6.48
N GLU A 169 21.10 -2.52 6.45
CA GLU A 169 21.96 -3.71 6.58
C GLU A 169 21.87 -4.31 7.99
N ARG A 170 21.94 -3.48 9.03
CA ARG A 170 21.87 -3.91 10.43
C ARG A 170 20.56 -4.62 10.77
N PHE A 171 19.44 -4.18 10.21
CA PHE A 171 18.12 -4.72 10.48
C PHE A 171 17.58 -5.61 9.36
N LYS A 172 18.44 -6.11 8.50
CA LYS A 172 18.06 -6.96 7.37
C LYS A 172 17.30 -8.21 7.81
N ASP A 173 17.86 -8.96 8.74
CA ASP A 173 17.21 -10.14 9.32
C ASP A 173 15.94 -9.79 10.08
N PHE A 174 15.95 -8.69 10.83
CA PHE A 174 14.78 -8.20 11.54
C PHE A 174 13.62 -7.84 10.60
N SER A 175 13.92 -7.32 9.40
CA SER A 175 12.92 -6.99 8.39
C SER A 175 12.19 -8.23 7.85
N ARG A 176 12.78 -9.43 7.97
CA ARG A 176 12.18 -10.69 7.53
C ARG A 176 11.12 -11.24 8.46
N PHE A 177 10.76 -10.50 9.51
CA PHE A 177 9.70 -10.91 10.43
C PHE A 177 8.50 -11.47 9.67
N LEU A 178 8.05 -12.68 10.01
CA LEU A 178 7.01 -13.49 9.36
C LEU A 178 7.40 -14.16 8.02
N LEU A 179 8.59 -13.94 7.50
CA LEU A 179 9.03 -14.51 6.22
C LEU A 179 9.95 -15.71 6.44
N PRO A 180 9.89 -16.73 5.56
CA PRO A 180 10.81 -17.84 5.56
C PRO A 180 12.29 -17.42 5.51
N ALA A 181 13.15 -18.19 6.14
CA ALA A 181 14.58 -17.89 6.26
C ALA A 181 15.32 -17.74 4.92
N HIS A 182 14.79 -18.29 3.82
CA HIS A 182 15.40 -18.17 2.49
C HIS A 182 15.21 -16.78 1.84
N PHE A 183 14.33 -15.93 2.37
CA PHE A 183 14.26 -14.54 1.93
C PHE A 183 15.48 -13.78 2.44
N GLU A 184 16.08 -12.96 1.59
CA GLU A 184 17.21 -12.13 1.95
C GLU A 184 16.83 -10.99 2.89
N HIS A 185 15.67 -10.39 2.66
CA HIS A 185 15.09 -9.30 3.45
C HIS A 185 13.57 -9.26 3.31
N GLY A 186 12.89 -8.50 4.18
CA GLY A 186 11.47 -8.19 4.07
C GLY A 186 11.18 -7.01 3.15
N GLU A 187 9.99 -6.42 3.26
CA GLU A 187 9.61 -5.24 2.46
C GLU A 187 10.43 -4.00 2.83
N GLY A 188 10.79 -3.87 4.09
CA GLY A 188 11.51 -2.73 4.61
C GLY A 188 11.37 -2.56 6.12
N LEU A 189 11.61 -1.33 6.55
CA LEU A 189 11.55 -0.91 7.94
C LEU A 189 10.67 0.34 8.06
N VAL A 190 10.03 0.52 9.20
CA VAL A 190 9.34 1.76 9.58
C VAL A 190 10.07 2.37 10.76
N LEU A 191 10.35 3.67 10.65
CA LEU A 191 11.09 4.48 11.62
C LEU A 191 10.13 5.44 12.29
N LYS A 192 10.08 5.43 13.61
CA LYS A 192 9.12 6.20 14.40
C LYS A 192 9.78 6.91 15.57
N ASP A 193 9.38 8.15 15.81
CA ASP A 193 9.57 8.83 17.09
C ASP A 193 8.21 9.01 17.75
N TYR A 194 7.95 8.29 18.82
CA TYR A 194 6.70 8.40 19.56
C TYR A 194 6.62 9.66 20.44
N ASN A 195 7.74 10.31 20.69
CA ASN A 195 7.79 11.55 21.50
C ASN A 195 7.51 12.78 20.63
N ASN A 196 7.96 12.77 19.35
CA ASN A 196 7.80 13.87 18.42
C ASN A 196 7.25 13.34 17.08
N ASN A 197 5.99 12.95 17.08
CA ASN A 197 5.37 12.36 15.90
C ASN A 197 4.80 13.38 14.91
N LYS A 198 4.93 14.67 15.18
CA LYS A 198 4.43 15.75 14.30
C LYS A 198 5.49 16.79 14.00
N ASN A 199 5.55 17.25 12.76
CA ASN A 199 6.34 18.42 12.38
C ASN A 199 5.63 19.73 12.81
N PRO A 200 6.26 20.91 12.67
CA PRO A 200 5.65 22.20 12.98
C PRO A 200 4.33 22.51 12.26
N PHE A 201 4.06 21.80 11.16
CA PHE A 201 2.81 21.94 10.40
C PHE A 201 1.73 20.90 10.83
N GLY A 202 1.96 20.15 11.91
CA GLY A 202 1.05 19.15 12.43
C GLY A 202 1.03 17.82 11.66
N ASN A 203 1.87 17.65 10.64
CA ASN A 203 1.97 16.41 9.89
C ASN A 203 2.89 15.42 10.60
N THR A 204 2.55 14.15 10.49
CA THR A 204 3.39 13.07 11.02
C THR A 204 4.69 12.97 10.24
N VAL A 205 5.76 12.74 10.98
CA VAL A 205 7.14 12.66 10.45
C VAL A 205 7.71 11.24 10.45
N TRP A 206 6.90 10.22 10.62
CA TRP A 206 7.38 8.84 10.55
C TRP A 206 7.75 8.46 9.14
N ALA A 207 8.78 7.63 9.02
CA ALA A 207 9.35 7.28 7.73
C ALA A 207 9.39 5.77 7.50
N LYS A 208 9.40 5.39 6.22
CA LYS A 208 9.69 4.02 5.78
C LYS A 208 10.95 3.99 4.96
N LEU A 209 11.82 3.06 5.30
CA LEU A 209 12.95 2.59 4.51
C LEU A 209 12.51 1.31 3.79
N LEU A 210 12.64 1.28 2.48
CA LEU A 210 12.22 0.13 1.70
C LEU A 210 13.46 -0.52 1.08
N TYR A 211 13.55 -1.85 1.17
CA TYR A 211 14.47 -2.59 0.32
C TYR A 211 13.96 -2.56 -1.13
N ASP A 212 14.87 -2.75 -2.05
CA ASP A 212 14.47 -2.99 -3.42
C ASP A 212 13.61 -4.24 -3.46
N ARG A 213 12.40 -4.11 -3.99
CA ARG A 213 11.52 -5.27 -4.14
C ARG A 213 12.28 -6.30 -4.97
N PRO A 214 12.30 -7.58 -4.53
CA PRO A 214 12.72 -8.63 -5.44
C PRO A 214 11.83 -8.46 -6.67
N VAL A 215 12.44 -8.05 -7.76
CA VAL A 215 11.75 -8.01 -9.05
C VAL A 215 11.29 -9.45 -9.22
N LYS A 216 9.99 -9.72 -9.05
CA LYS A 216 9.45 -10.93 -9.66
C LYS A 216 9.96 -10.82 -11.09
N LYS A 217 10.86 -11.72 -11.49
CA LYS A 217 11.16 -11.94 -12.89
C LYS A 217 9.86 -12.50 -13.50
N CYS A 218 8.86 -11.64 -13.65
CA CYS A 218 7.97 -11.79 -14.76
C CYS A 218 8.95 -11.79 -15.92
N LEU A 219 9.00 -12.87 -16.68
CA LEU A 219 9.61 -12.84 -18.00
C LEU A 219 9.21 -11.49 -18.58
N PRO A 220 10.17 -10.66 -19.02
CA PRO A 220 9.85 -9.35 -19.50
C PRO A 220 8.79 -9.56 -20.58
N VAL A 221 7.55 -9.20 -20.29
CA VAL A 221 6.50 -9.15 -21.30
C VAL A 221 7.06 -8.13 -22.28
N ASP A 222 7.34 -8.58 -23.49
CA ASP A 222 7.64 -7.63 -24.55
C ASP A 222 6.37 -6.78 -24.69
N VAL A 223 6.42 -5.58 -24.14
CA VAL A 223 5.27 -4.69 -24.12
C VAL A 223 4.82 -4.32 -25.53
N TYR A 224 5.73 -4.35 -26.49
CA TYR A 224 5.40 -4.12 -27.90
C TYR A 224 4.57 -5.27 -28.46
N GLU A 225 4.96 -6.51 -28.17
CA GLU A 225 4.22 -7.70 -28.57
C GLU A 225 2.86 -7.79 -27.85
N GLU A 226 2.81 -7.54 -26.54
CA GLU A 226 1.57 -7.54 -25.76
C GLU A 226 0.57 -6.48 -26.28
N VAL A 227 1.04 -5.28 -26.58
CA VAL A 227 0.21 -4.21 -27.14
C VAL A 227 -0.25 -4.57 -28.54
N ASP A 228 0.63 -5.08 -29.36
CA ASP A 228 0.31 -5.49 -30.73
C ASP A 228 -0.77 -6.57 -30.76
N GLN A 229 -0.68 -7.58 -29.91
CA GLN A 229 -1.59 -8.71 -29.92
C GLN A 229 -2.91 -8.45 -29.17
N ASN A 230 -2.86 -7.82 -28.02
CA ASN A 230 -3.97 -7.79 -27.07
C ASN A 230 -4.66 -6.43 -26.92
N TRP A 231 -3.98 -5.32 -27.24
CA TRP A 231 -4.52 -3.97 -27.05
C TRP A 231 -4.82 -3.27 -28.38
N PHE A 232 -3.86 -3.21 -29.26
CA PHE A 232 -3.99 -2.62 -30.61
C PHE A 232 -4.36 -3.73 -31.61
N ASN A 233 -5.38 -4.49 -31.28
CA ASN A 233 -5.85 -5.67 -32.00
C ASN A 233 -6.85 -5.32 -33.11
N GLU A 234 -7.32 -6.33 -33.84
CA GLU A 234 -8.23 -6.15 -34.98
C GLU A 234 -9.56 -5.50 -34.55
N ALA A 235 -10.11 -5.87 -33.39
CA ALA A 235 -11.36 -5.28 -32.88
C ALA A 235 -11.23 -3.78 -32.56
N TYR A 236 -10.09 -3.35 -32.02
CA TYR A 236 -9.80 -1.94 -31.84
C TYR A 236 -9.68 -1.22 -33.19
N LEU A 237 -8.95 -1.81 -34.12
CA LEU A 237 -8.75 -1.24 -35.44
C LEU A 237 -10.06 -1.15 -36.27
N ASP A 238 -10.95 -2.13 -36.15
CA ASP A 238 -12.29 -2.08 -36.78
C ASP A 238 -13.06 -0.86 -36.26
N LYS A 239 -13.19 -0.75 -34.93
CA LYS A 239 -13.92 0.35 -34.28
C LYS A 239 -13.38 1.74 -34.67
N GLU A 240 -12.07 1.92 -34.59
CA GLU A 240 -11.47 3.23 -34.86
C GLU A 240 -11.44 3.55 -36.36
N THR A 241 -11.40 2.54 -37.21
CA THR A 241 -11.54 2.71 -38.69
C THR A 241 -12.93 3.20 -39.04
N ASP A 242 -13.98 2.62 -38.45
CA ASP A 242 -15.35 3.06 -38.71
C ASP A 242 -15.53 4.54 -38.28
N LYS A 243 -15.04 4.90 -37.09
CA LYS A 243 -15.04 6.29 -36.63
C LYS A 243 -14.27 7.23 -37.58
N TYR A 244 -13.11 6.78 -38.06
CA TYR A 244 -12.31 7.55 -39.00
C TYR A 244 -13.08 7.83 -40.31
N LEU A 245 -13.72 6.80 -40.89
CA LEU A 245 -14.51 6.92 -42.11
C LEU A 245 -15.76 7.80 -41.94
N GLU A 246 -16.40 7.78 -40.80
CA GLU A 246 -17.54 8.65 -40.49
C GLU A 246 -17.13 10.12 -40.41
N ASN A 247 -15.97 10.41 -39.85
CA ASN A 247 -15.50 11.78 -39.55
C ASN A 247 -14.69 12.40 -40.70
N HIS A 248 -14.09 11.57 -41.60
CA HIS A 248 -13.21 12.02 -42.66
C HIS A 248 -13.81 11.67 -44.05
N LYS A 249 -14.66 12.54 -44.55
CA LYS A 249 -15.28 12.42 -45.91
C LYS A 249 -14.38 12.90 -47.05
N GLU A 250 -13.14 13.28 -46.74
CA GLU A 250 -12.15 13.73 -47.71
C GLU A 250 -11.54 12.56 -48.45
N LYS A 251 -10.70 12.86 -49.47
CA LYS A 251 -9.90 11.85 -50.16
C LYS A 251 -9.06 11.06 -49.16
N PHE A 252 -9.24 9.75 -49.13
CA PHE A 252 -8.48 8.87 -48.22
C PHE A 252 -6.97 8.91 -48.53
N VAL A 253 -6.16 9.06 -47.46
CA VAL A 253 -4.70 9.00 -47.51
C VAL A 253 -4.22 8.03 -46.46
N LEU A 254 -3.61 6.93 -46.85
CA LEU A 254 -3.21 5.84 -45.95
C LEU A 254 -2.30 6.31 -44.81
N ASP A 255 -1.34 7.19 -45.10
CA ASP A 255 -0.46 7.72 -44.06
C ASP A 255 -1.20 8.60 -43.05
N LYS A 256 -2.16 9.43 -43.51
CA LYS A 256 -3.00 10.26 -42.64
C LYS A 256 -3.84 9.38 -41.70
N TYR A 257 -4.51 8.37 -42.27
CA TYR A 257 -5.28 7.39 -41.51
C TYR A 257 -4.43 6.70 -40.45
N ALA A 258 -3.31 6.09 -40.82
CA ALA A 258 -2.49 5.33 -39.88
C ALA A 258 -1.93 6.19 -38.70
N ASN A 259 -1.54 7.43 -39.01
CA ASN A 259 -1.10 8.36 -37.96
C ASN A 259 -2.22 8.77 -36.99
N ILE A 260 -3.44 9.00 -37.53
CA ILE A 260 -4.59 9.34 -36.67
C ILE A 260 -4.95 8.14 -35.77
N ILE A 261 -5.04 6.93 -36.31
CA ILE A 261 -5.36 5.74 -35.51
C ILE A 261 -4.30 5.48 -34.42
N ALA A 262 -3.01 5.61 -34.74
CA ALA A 262 -1.93 5.47 -33.79
C ALA A 262 -1.98 6.55 -32.69
N TYR A 263 -2.32 7.78 -33.07
CA TYR A 263 -2.45 8.91 -32.12
C TYR A 263 -3.63 8.68 -31.16
N GLU A 264 -4.81 8.31 -31.66
CA GLU A 264 -5.98 8.02 -30.83
C GLU A 264 -5.68 6.89 -29.83
N PHE A 265 -5.05 5.81 -30.29
CA PHE A 265 -4.63 4.73 -29.39
C PHE A 265 -3.72 5.22 -28.28
N MET A 266 -2.73 6.04 -28.60
CA MET A 266 -1.83 6.58 -27.59
C MET A 266 -2.55 7.50 -26.60
N GLN A 267 -3.50 8.30 -27.03
CA GLN A 267 -4.29 9.17 -26.16
C GLN A 267 -5.16 8.35 -25.20
N GLU A 268 -5.79 7.28 -25.67
CA GLU A 268 -6.68 6.46 -24.86
C GLU A 268 -5.93 5.50 -23.94
N GLU A 269 -4.88 4.83 -24.42
CA GLU A 269 -4.34 3.64 -23.77
C GLU A 269 -2.90 3.79 -23.21
N LEU A 270 -2.11 4.77 -23.61
CA LEU A 270 -0.72 4.89 -23.16
C LEU A 270 -0.59 4.94 -21.64
N VAL A 271 -1.47 5.68 -20.97
CA VAL A 271 -1.45 5.79 -19.49
C VAL A 271 -1.77 4.45 -18.84
N ASN A 272 -2.70 3.67 -19.39
CA ASN A 272 -3.07 2.35 -18.92
C ASN A 272 -1.93 1.35 -19.09
N ILE A 273 -1.27 1.37 -20.24
CA ILE A 273 -0.08 0.55 -20.54
C ILE A 273 1.05 0.88 -19.57
N MET A 274 1.35 2.17 -19.37
CA MET A 274 2.38 2.62 -18.44
C MET A 274 2.10 2.21 -17.00
N ARG A 275 0.83 2.25 -16.56
CA ARG A 275 0.43 1.81 -15.23
C ARG A 275 0.53 0.29 -15.04
N LYS A 276 0.11 -0.48 -16.06
CA LYS A 276 0.05 -1.94 -16.00
C LYS A 276 1.43 -2.58 -16.08
N PHE A 277 2.23 -2.19 -17.05
CA PHE A 277 3.50 -2.85 -17.38
C PHE A 277 4.72 -2.12 -16.86
N LYS A 278 4.62 -0.81 -16.56
CA LYS A 278 5.74 0.07 -16.14
C LYS A 278 6.96 -0.08 -17.06
N PRO A 279 6.77 -0.13 -18.39
CA PRO A 279 7.85 -0.38 -19.32
C PRO A 279 8.76 0.83 -19.47
N VAL A 280 10.00 0.57 -19.95
CA VAL A 280 10.80 1.60 -20.58
C VAL A 280 10.43 1.58 -22.07
N LEU A 281 9.70 2.60 -22.54
CA LEU A 281 9.27 2.69 -23.93
C LEU A 281 10.16 3.64 -24.73
N ASP A 282 10.65 3.16 -25.87
CA ASP A 282 11.11 4.04 -26.94
C ASP A 282 9.88 4.56 -27.69
N TYR A 283 9.56 5.84 -27.52
CA TYR A 283 8.39 6.46 -28.13
C TYR A 283 8.37 6.33 -29.66
N ASN A 284 9.52 6.53 -30.31
CA ASN A 284 9.60 6.48 -31.77
C ASN A 284 9.34 5.06 -32.28
N LYS A 285 9.94 4.06 -31.64
CA LYS A 285 9.73 2.65 -31.96
C LYS A 285 8.27 2.24 -31.72
N PHE A 286 7.68 2.66 -30.61
CA PHE A 286 6.29 2.35 -30.26
C PHE A 286 5.31 2.96 -31.26
N ASN A 287 5.46 4.24 -31.58
CA ASN A 287 4.63 4.94 -32.55
C ASN A 287 4.75 4.32 -33.94
N ALA A 288 5.99 3.98 -34.39
CA ALA A 288 6.22 3.34 -35.69
C ALA A 288 5.51 1.97 -35.76
N MET A 289 5.54 1.17 -34.72
CA MET A 289 4.83 -0.11 -34.65
C MET A 289 3.32 0.07 -34.87
N LEU A 290 2.70 1.02 -34.17
CA LEU A 290 1.27 1.30 -34.29
C LEU A 290 0.91 1.74 -35.73
N ILE A 291 1.70 2.67 -36.33
CA ILE A 291 1.48 3.16 -37.69
C ILE A 291 1.58 2.02 -38.70
N VAL A 292 2.60 1.18 -38.59
CA VAL A 292 2.80 0.04 -39.52
C VAL A 292 1.63 -0.94 -39.42
N LYS A 293 1.19 -1.26 -38.21
CA LYS A 293 0.06 -2.17 -38.02
C LYS A 293 -1.25 -1.60 -38.56
N ALA A 294 -1.55 -0.33 -38.33
CA ALA A 294 -2.74 0.31 -38.86
C ALA A 294 -2.74 0.31 -40.41
N LYS A 295 -1.58 0.56 -41.05
CA LYS A 295 -1.42 0.46 -42.51
C LYS A 295 -1.68 -0.95 -43.01
N ASN A 296 -1.04 -1.94 -42.44
CA ASN A 296 -1.19 -3.34 -42.83
C ASN A 296 -2.64 -3.82 -42.66
N TYR A 297 -3.29 -3.43 -41.60
CA TYR A 297 -4.70 -3.72 -41.37
C TYR A 297 -5.58 -3.13 -42.45
N TRP A 298 -5.41 -1.85 -42.82
CA TRP A 298 -6.16 -1.20 -43.88
C TRP A 298 -5.97 -1.90 -45.25
N ILE A 299 -4.72 -2.19 -45.59
CA ILE A 299 -4.36 -2.87 -46.83
C ILE A 299 -5.02 -4.25 -46.93
N ALA A 300 -4.96 -5.03 -45.83
CA ALA A 300 -5.55 -6.36 -45.79
C ALA A 300 -7.08 -6.36 -45.97
N LYS A 301 -7.77 -5.34 -45.48
CA LYS A 301 -9.25 -5.24 -45.55
C LYS A 301 -9.79 -4.56 -46.82
N HIS A 302 -9.04 -3.64 -47.43
CA HIS A 302 -9.58 -2.76 -48.46
C HIS A 302 -8.84 -2.86 -49.82
N GLN A 303 -7.78 -3.66 -49.93
CA GLN A 303 -7.04 -3.89 -51.19
C GLN A 303 -7.19 -5.34 -51.64
N LYS A 304 -8.42 -5.87 -51.65
CA LYS A 304 -8.77 -7.10 -52.38
C LYS A 304 -9.22 -6.77 -53.76
#